data_4ec0bd0a6723964d71ded631abf4f162
#
_entry.id   4ec0bd0a6723964d71ded631abf4f162
#
_cell.length_a   1.000
_cell.length_b   1.000
_cell.length_c   1.000
_cell.angle_alpha   90.00
_cell.angle_beta   90.00
_cell.angle_gamma   90.00
#
_symmetry.space_group_name_H-M   'P 1'
#
loop_
_entity.id
_entity.type
_entity.pdbx_description
1 polymer ?
#
loop_
_entity_poly.entity_id
_entity_poly.type
_entity_poly.pdbx_seq_one_letter_code
_entity_poly.pdbx_strand_id
1 'polypeptide(L)'
;MNNPFINLLLEVMASAKERAAVCQPSSINRYYAFDYNVLEDADGYKFSHYLQIPDDTTYISSYIESRAGGKFDKLFWTTFQPLLKEFLTRRLTANMVEYMKVFCANYGSPFNYEGFMRIVNEFDGRWPVRIRAIPEGLVVNPGVVLVDFEPTHPDFAFASSWLETQSLRAAWYGSTVGTVAYRVRKLLESWLEKTTDIVRDSDEWNITLAYMLNDFGSRGASSPESARLGGLSMLATGFRGTDTAIAVGAATKWYHEGIGTAGNTAAASEHSTASLQGEDGEVDFNDLMCRRFGHLPLFASVIDSFDPIKNVRENWCGANKEAVLAMNARLVLRPDSGYPPAMALTVIEELAGGYGTTLNEKGLKVLNDKVRVIYGDGISEESINDILQTLFDAGYAANNICFGMGGALLQACDRDWMRFAQKTNETEYGGIRRDVCKKVISDPSKSSKSGRYTTLINKETGKIFSVPQKDLLKYQDCIQILVPVFEDGYLLQDYSLAEIRRLAMAQ
;
A
#
# COMPACT_ATOMS: atom_id res chain seq x y z
N MET A 1 23.90 -32.59 35.59
CA MET A 1 24.55 -32.35 34.29
C MET A 1 24.14 -30.94 33.83
N ASN A 2 25.07 -30.00 33.87
CA ASN A 2 24.79 -28.64 33.43
C ASN A 2 24.71 -28.64 31.89
N ASN A 3 23.54 -28.39 31.35
CA ASN A 3 23.37 -28.21 29.91
C ASN A 3 24.03 -26.85 29.49
N PRO A 4 25.07 -26.88 28.64
CA PRO A 4 25.78 -25.64 28.22
C PRO A 4 24.87 -24.61 27.59
N PHE A 5 23.80 -25.02 26.87
CA PHE A 5 22.79 -24.12 26.27
C PHE A 5 21.99 -23.39 27.34
N ILE A 6 21.59 -24.06 28.43
CA ILE A 6 20.84 -23.42 29.52
C ILE A 6 21.72 -22.37 30.22
N ASN A 7 22.99 -22.65 30.43
CA ASN A 7 23.90 -21.68 31.02
C ASN A 7 24.07 -20.43 30.14
N LEU A 8 24.25 -20.62 28.84
CA LEU A 8 24.30 -19.53 27.87
C LEU A 8 22.99 -18.72 27.86
N LEU A 9 21.84 -19.40 27.87
CA LEU A 9 20.52 -18.72 27.90
C LEU A 9 20.37 -17.86 29.15
N LEU A 10 20.75 -18.38 30.32
CA LEU A 10 20.68 -17.63 31.57
C LEU A 10 21.60 -16.41 31.57
N GLU A 11 22.83 -16.57 31.05
CA GLU A 11 23.79 -15.47 30.89
C GLU A 11 23.24 -14.37 29.97
N VAL A 12 22.69 -14.74 28.80
CA VAL A 12 22.06 -13.81 27.86
C VAL A 12 20.87 -13.09 28.50
N MET A 13 20.03 -13.81 29.23
CA MET A 13 18.87 -13.23 29.93
C MET A 13 19.32 -12.24 31.03
N ALA A 14 20.35 -12.57 31.81
CA ALA A 14 20.90 -11.68 32.82
C ALA A 14 21.47 -10.38 32.22
N SER A 15 22.29 -10.51 31.18
CA SER A 15 22.85 -9.37 30.46
C SER A 15 21.78 -8.49 29.81
N ALA A 16 20.72 -9.10 29.27
CA ALA A 16 19.59 -8.36 28.71
C ALA A 16 18.85 -7.57 29.79
N LYS A 17 18.64 -8.18 30.99
CA LYS A 17 18.00 -7.52 32.13
C LYS A 17 18.84 -6.33 32.65
N GLU A 18 20.16 -6.47 32.74
CA GLU A 18 21.06 -5.38 33.14
C GLU A 18 21.00 -4.21 32.16
N ARG A 19 21.03 -4.47 30.84
CA ARG A 19 20.87 -3.44 29.82
C ARG A 19 19.53 -2.73 29.90
N ALA A 20 18.43 -3.47 30.15
CA ALA A 20 17.10 -2.88 30.32
C ALA A 20 16.99 -1.95 31.54
N ALA A 21 17.70 -2.28 32.66
CA ALA A 21 17.72 -1.45 33.84
C ALA A 21 18.38 -0.07 33.64
N VAL A 22 19.27 0.04 32.64
CA VAL A 22 19.94 1.31 32.26
C VAL A 22 19.13 2.10 31.22
N CYS A 23 18.13 1.46 30.60
CA CYS A 23 17.30 2.09 29.56
C CYS A 23 16.28 3.03 30.22
N GLN A 24 16.55 4.33 30.20
CA GLN A 24 15.64 5.35 30.73
C GLN A 24 14.41 5.50 29.82
N PRO A 25 13.19 5.79 30.35
CA PRO A 25 11.99 6.02 29.54
C PRO A 25 12.15 7.09 28.45
N SER A 26 12.98 8.11 28.70
CA SER A 26 13.35 9.13 27.72
C SER A 26 14.20 8.61 26.55
N SER A 27 14.89 7.47 26.70
CA SER A 27 15.65 6.83 25.60
C SER A 27 14.76 5.92 24.74
N ILE A 28 13.65 5.44 25.25
CA ILE A 28 12.63 4.66 24.48
C ILE A 28 11.97 5.54 23.42
N ASN A 29 11.68 6.80 23.74
CA ASN A 29 11.16 7.74 22.74
C ASN A 29 12.17 8.07 21.64
N ARG A 30 13.47 7.93 21.89
CA ARG A 30 14.50 8.05 20.85
C ARG A 30 14.61 6.79 19.97
N TYR A 31 14.17 5.62 20.43
CA TYR A 31 14.19 4.38 19.67
C TYR A 31 13.14 4.34 18.55
N TYR A 32 12.04 5.08 18.69
CA TYR A 32 11.04 5.28 17.65
C TYR A 32 11.17 6.62 16.91
N ALA A 33 11.90 7.56 17.48
CA ALA A 33 12.40 8.74 16.77
C ALA A 33 13.81 8.38 16.28
N PHE A 34 13.91 7.51 15.27
CA PHE A 34 15.17 7.32 14.58
C PHE A 34 15.68 8.70 14.16
N ASP A 35 16.82 9.09 14.69
CA ASP A 35 17.75 9.98 13.99
C ASP A 35 18.24 9.16 12.79
N TYR A 36 17.35 8.97 11.83
CA TYR A 36 17.54 8.14 10.67
C TYR A 36 18.54 8.86 9.76
N ASN A 37 19.74 8.28 9.65
CA ASN A 37 20.73 8.75 8.71
C ASN A 37 20.32 8.27 7.31
N VAL A 38 19.78 9.17 6.50
CA VAL A 38 19.35 8.86 5.13
C VAL A 38 20.46 8.29 4.24
N LEU A 39 21.71 8.47 4.62
CA LEU A 39 22.88 7.94 3.91
C LEU A 39 23.10 6.44 4.17
N GLU A 40 22.56 5.87 5.25
CA GLU A 40 22.61 4.43 5.49
C GLU A 40 21.63 3.65 4.59
N ASP A 41 20.56 4.31 4.13
CA ASP A 41 19.50 3.66 3.38
C ASP A 41 19.85 3.49 1.89
N ALA A 42 20.96 2.81 1.65
CA ALA A 42 21.38 2.37 0.32
C ALA A 42 21.91 0.95 0.38
N ASP A 43 21.86 0.21 -0.71
CA ASP A 43 22.53 -1.09 -0.78
C ASP A 43 24.03 -0.89 -0.60
N GLY A 44 24.67 -1.63 0.29
CA GLY A 44 26.05 -1.40 0.72
C GLY A 44 27.08 -1.35 -0.43
N TYR A 45 26.88 -2.12 -1.51
CA TYR A 45 27.77 -2.07 -2.68
C TYR A 45 27.73 -0.72 -3.42
N LYS A 46 26.65 0.07 -3.26
CA LYS A 46 26.51 1.41 -3.84
C LYS A 46 27.47 2.44 -3.23
N PHE A 47 27.94 2.19 -2.01
CA PHE A 47 28.90 3.07 -1.36
C PHE A 47 30.20 3.21 -2.16
N SER A 48 30.55 2.20 -2.98
CA SER A 48 31.71 2.19 -3.85
C SER A 48 31.47 2.68 -5.29
N HIS A 49 30.22 2.93 -5.69
CA HIS A 49 29.88 3.20 -7.10
C HIS A 49 30.53 4.49 -7.64
N TYR A 50 30.76 5.49 -6.79
CA TYR A 50 31.44 6.72 -7.20
C TYR A 50 32.87 6.49 -7.71
N LEU A 51 33.52 5.40 -7.31
CA LEU A 51 34.83 4.96 -7.81
C LEU A 51 34.74 4.11 -9.10
N GLN A 52 33.54 3.79 -9.56
CA GLN A 52 33.33 2.93 -10.72
C GLN A 52 32.88 3.73 -11.97
N ILE A 53 32.75 5.04 -11.83
CA ILE A 53 32.46 5.95 -12.94
C ILE A 53 33.74 6.66 -13.37
N PRO A 54 33.90 7.03 -14.66
CA PRO A 54 35.03 7.82 -15.10
C PRO A 54 35.18 9.12 -14.32
N ASP A 55 36.41 9.55 -14.02
CA ASP A 55 36.73 10.70 -13.15
C ASP A 55 36.12 12.01 -13.64
N ASP A 56 35.95 12.18 -14.96
CA ASP A 56 35.41 13.36 -15.62
C ASP A 56 33.90 13.23 -15.93
N THR A 57 33.19 12.35 -15.23
CA THR A 57 31.74 12.19 -15.38
C THR A 57 31.00 13.36 -14.75
N THR A 58 30.25 14.08 -15.57
CA THR A 58 29.47 15.26 -15.19
C THR A 58 27.97 15.02 -15.12
N TYR A 59 27.49 13.87 -15.65
CA TYR A 59 26.07 13.58 -15.69
C TYR A 59 25.79 12.08 -15.73
N ILE A 60 24.83 11.64 -14.92
CA ILE A 60 24.24 10.29 -14.99
C ILE A 60 22.75 10.43 -14.73
N SER A 61 21.92 10.05 -15.70
CA SER A 61 20.48 9.92 -15.47
C SER A 61 20.04 8.48 -15.32
N SER A 62 18.95 8.29 -14.58
CA SER A 62 18.31 7.00 -14.40
C SER A 62 16.79 7.14 -14.39
N TYR A 63 16.09 6.02 -14.61
CA TYR A 63 14.64 6.00 -14.61
C TYR A 63 14.11 4.75 -13.90
N ILE A 64 12.88 4.83 -13.36
CA ILE A 64 12.13 3.71 -12.78
C ILE A 64 10.99 3.34 -13.72
N GLU A 65 10.83 2.03 -13.93
CA GLU A 65 9.68 1.42 -14.62
C GLU A 65 9.27 0.11 -13.95
N SER A 66 8.02 -0.29 -14.11
CA SER A 66 7.58 -1.67 -14.03
C SER A 66 7.79 -2.31 -15.41
N ARG A 67 8.39 -3.50 -15.48
CA ARG A 67 8.70 -4.15 -16.75
C ARG A 67 7.64 -5.17 -17.14
N ALA A 68 7.48 -5.41 -18.45
CA ALA A 68 6.58 -6.42 -18.96
C ALA A 68 6.91 -7.84 -18.44
N GLY A 69 5.89 -8.70 -18.40
CA GLY A 69 5.99 -10.08 -17.90
C GLY A 69 5.94 -10.20 -16.38
N GLY A 70 5.45 -9.19 -15.67
CA GLY A 70 5.05 -9.26 -14.27
C GLY A 70 3.70 -9.97 -14.08
N LYS A 71 3.23 -10.04 -12.85
CA LYS A 71 1.99 -10.72 -12.46
C LYS A 71 0.73 -10.08 -13.05
N PHE A 72 0.75 -8.75 -13.23
CA PHE A 72 -0.40 -7.99 -13.73
C PHE A 72 -0.05 -7.23 -15.00
N ASP A 73 -1.03 -7.04 -15.85
CA ASP A 73 -0.95 -6.32 -17.13
C ASP A 73 -1.11 -4.80 -17.01
N LYS A 74 -1.54 -4.33 -15.83
CA LYS A 74 -1.68 -2.92 -15.46
C LYS A 74 -1.02 -2.65 -14.13
N LEU A 75 -0.57 -1.42 -13.94
CA LEU A 75 0.00 -0.91 -12.71
C LEU A 75 -0.79 0.31 -12.25
N PHE A 76 -1.25 0.33 -11.02
CA PHE A 76 -1.73 1.54 -10.34
C PHE A 76 -0.54 2.24 -9.69
N TRP A 77 -0.19 3.42 -10.19
CA TRP A 77 0.95 4.20 -9.69
C TRP A 77 0.55 5.06 -8.49
N THR A 78 1.21 4.90 -7.34
CA THR A 78 0.91 5.65 -6.11
C THR A 78 2.04 5.58 -5.07
N THR A 79 1.94 6.41 -4.04
CA THR A 79 2.78 6.42 -2.81
C THR A 79 4.28 6.65 -3.03
N PHE A 80 4.65 7.38 -4.06
CA PHE A 80 6.02 7.86 -4.25
C PHE A 80 6.28 9.19 -3.50
N GLN A 81 5.26 10.05 -3.36
CA GLN A 81 5.35 11.35 -2.68
C GLN A 81 5.87 11.29 -1.23
N PRO A 82 5.57 10.27 -0.39
CA PRO A 82 6.15 10.13 0.94
C PRO A 82 7.68 10.11 0.96
N LEU A 83 8.34 9.48 -0.03
CA LEU A 83 9.79 9.51 -0.17
C LEU A 83 10.31 10.95 -0.33
N LEU A 84 9.66 11.73 -1.19
CA LEU A 84 10.06 13.12 -1.44
C LEU A 84 9.92 13.96 -0.16
N LYS A 85 8.79 13.84 0.55
CA LYS A 85 8.47 14.61 1.76
C LYS A 85 9.26 14.19 2.99
N GLU A 86 9.54 12.91 3.18
CA GLU A 86 10.14 12.42 4.41
C GLU A 86 11.65 12.26 4.32
N PHE A 87 12.17 12.02 3.13
CA PHE A 87 13.56 11.70 2.90
C PHE A 87 14.32 12.82 2.21
N LEU A 88 13.85 13.20 1.01
CA LEU A 88 14.66 14.03 0.13
C LEU A 88 14.61 15.52 0.49
N THR A 89 13.56 15.96 1.19
CA THR A 89 13.52 17.32 1.75
C THR A 89 14.37 17.48 3.02
N ARG A 90 14.82 16.36 3.63
CA ARG A 90 15.75 16.41 4.78
C ARG A 90 17.12 16.84 4.32
N ARG A 91 17.71 17.77 5.07
CA ARG A 91 19.07 18.20 4.84
C ARG A 91 20.08 17.19 5.36
N LEU A 92 21.07 16.89 4.57
CA LEU A 92 22.27 16.19 5.05
C LEU A 92 23.04 17.11 6.00
N THR A 93 23.56 16.54 7.07
CA THR A 93 24.37 17.27 8.05
C THR A 93 25.79 16.72 8.08
N ALA A 94 26.74 17.55 8.52
CA ALA A 94 28.13 17.09 8.70
C ALA A 94 28.21 15.86 9.62
N ASN A 95 27.40 15.81 10.69
CA ASN A 95 27.37 14.68 11.61
C ASN A 95 26.93 13.37 10.92
N MET A 96 25.96 13.43 9.99
CA MET A 96 25.56 12.26 9.20
C MET A 96 26.69 11.76 8.31
N VAL A 97 27.44 12.67 7.69
CA VAL A 97 28.56 12.33 6.81
C VAL A 97 29.75 11.77 7.61
N GLU A 98 30.08 12.39 8.74
CA GLU A 98 31.13 11.88 9.64
C GLU A 98 30.79 10.48 10.20
N TYR A 99 29.55 10.28 10.60
CA TYR A 99 29.06 8.95 11.02
C TYR A 99 29.27 7.92 9.91
N MET A 100 28.86 8.23 8.66
CA MET A 100 28.99 7.31 7.53
C MET A 100 30.45 7.01 7.17
N LYS A 101 31.36 7.94 7.38
CA LYS A 101 32.80 7.69 7.22
C LYS A 101 33.29 6.57 8.15
N VAL A 102 32.94 6.64 9.43
CA VAL A 102 33.27 5.61 10.41
C VAL A 102 32.53 4.30 10.14
N PHE A 103 31.22 4.41 9.83
CA PHE A 103 30.38 3.27 9.49
C PHE A 103 30.97 2.47 8.32
N CYS A 104 31.24 3.13 7.19
CA CYS A 104 31.75 2.46 5.99
C CYS A 104 33.15 1.85 6.20
N ALA A 105 34.04 2.51 6.99
CA ALA A 105 35.33 1.97 7.33
C ALA A 105 35.21 0.64 8.11
N ASN A 106 34.26 0.54 9.05
CA ASN A 106 34.01 -0.69 9.81
C ASN A 106 33.23 -1.73 8.99
N TYR A 107 32.34 -1.25 8.09
CA TYR A 107 31.52 -2.11 7.22
C TYR A 107 32.31 -2.69 6.04
N GLY A 108 33.54 -2.20 5.81
CA GLY A 108 34.45 -2.70 4.76
C GLY A 108 34.15 -2.12 3.37
N SER A 109 33.60 -0.92 3.27
CA SER A 109 33.29 -0.24 2.01
C SER A 109 33.93 1.14 1.93
N PRO A 110 34.38 1.59 0.74
CA PRO A 110 34.69 3.01 0.51
C PRO A 110 33.44 3.88 0.74
N PHE A 111 33.70 5.18 1.01
CA PHE A 111 32.63 6.16 1.15
C PHE A 111 33.04 7.50 0.51
N ASN A 112 32.15 8.09 -0.27
CA ASN A 112 32.39 9.38 -0.93
C ASN A 112 32.25 10.56 0.06
N TYR A 113 33.16 10.58 1.05
CA TYR A 113 33.14 11.59 2.10
C TYR A 113 33.19 13.03 1.54
N GLU A 114 34.13 13.30 0.62
CA GLU A 114 34.28 14.63 0.01
C GLU A 114 33.04 15.06 -0.76
N GLY A 115 32.46 14.16 -1.57
CA GLY A 115 31.25 14.46 -2.33
C GLY A 115 30.05 14.81 -1.43
N PHE A 116 29.84 14.05 -0.34
CA PHE A 116 28.75 14.34 0.60
C PHE A 116 29.01 15.57 1.46
N MET A 117 30.26 15.83 1.88
CA MET A 117 30.62 17.06 2.60
C MET A 117 30.42 18.30 1.72
N ARG A 118 30.64 18.21 0.41
CA ARG A 118 30.32 19.29 -0.52
C ARG A 118 28.82 19.57 -0.61
N ILE A 119 27.97 18.50 -0.60
CA ILE A 119 26.51 18.70 -0.51
C ILE A 119 26.15 19.50 0.76
N VAL A 120 26.75 19.16 1.90
CA VAL A 120 26.54 19.88 3.17
C VAL A 120 26.97 21.34 3.07
N ASN A 121 28.16 21.59 2.56
CA ASN A 121 28.80 22.91 2.63
C ASN A 121 28.35 23.86 1.51
N GLU A 122 28.12 23.35 0.28
CA GLU A 122 27.88 24.16 -0.91
C GLU A 122 26.38 24.22 -1.25
N PHE A 123 25.59 23.19 -0.85
CA PHE A 123 24.16 23.09 -1.15
C PHE A 123 23.26 23.08 0.10
N ASP A 124 23.80 23.51 1.24
CA ASP A 124 23.07 23.59 2.50
C ASP A 124 22.43 22.22 2.89
N GLY A 125 23.14 21.12 2.58
CA GLY A 125 22.69 19.76 2.81
C GLY A 125 21.56 19.27 1.90
N ARG A 126 21.17 20.04 0.88
CA ARG A 126 20.10 19.65 -0.05
C ARG A 126 20.64 18.77 -1.16
N TRP A 127 19.88 17.75 -1.54
CA TRP A 127 20.22 16.87 -2.63
C TRP A 127 20.24 17.61 -3.97
N PRO A 128 21.39 17.72 -4.68
CA PRO A 128 21.47 18.40 -5.96
C PRO A 128 21.01 17.49 -7.11
N VAL A 129 19.72 17.15 -7.08
CA VAL A 129 19.06 16.27 -8.05
C VAL A 129 17.72 16.85 -8.45
N ARG A 130 17.34 16.61 -9.71
CA ARG A 130 15.98 16.78 -10.22
C ARG A 130 15.34 15.43 -10.40
N ILE A 131 14.10 15.30 -9.90
CA ILE A 131 13.26 14.10 -10.06
C ILE A 131 12.01 14.53 -10.81
N ARG A 132 11.69 13.80 -11.89
CA ARG A 132 10.42 13.91 -12.59
C ARG A 132 9.64 12.62 -12.36
N ALA A 133 8.33 12.74 -12.14
CA ALA A 133 7.44 11.60 -12.01
C ALA A 133 6.13 11.86 -12.74
N ILE A 134 5.43 10.79 -13.11
CA ILE A 134 4.04 10.91 -13.54
C ILE A 134 3.14 11.13 -12.33
N PRO A 135 1.97 11.79 -12.48
CA PRO A 135 1.01 11.97 -11.40
C PRO A 135 0.61 10.63 -10.76
N GLU A 136 0.53 10.60 -9.43
CA GLU A 136 -0.02 9.46 -8.72
C GLU A 136 -1.53 9.30 -8.98
N GLY A 137 -2.05 8.08 -8.90
CA GLY A 137 -3.43 7.74 -9.21
C GLY A 137 -3.65 7.27 -10.66
N LEU A 138 -2.60 7.28 -11.49
CA LEU A 138 -2.70 6.79 -12.86
C LEU A 138 -2.52 5.27 -12.95
N VAL A 139 -3.32 4.66 -13.84
CA VAL A 139 -3.19 3.25 -14.25
C VAL A 139 -2.42 3.18 -15.55
N VAL A 140 -1.28 2.52 -15.54
CA VAL A 140 -0.38 2.48 -16.70
C VAL A 140 -0.02 1.04 -17.09
N ASN A 141 0.41 0.88 -18.34
CA ASN A 141 0.98 -0.39 -18.78
C ASN A 141 2.42 -0.56 -18.25
N PRO A 142 2.87 -1.78 -17.98
CA PRO A 142 4.29 -2.05 -17.81
C PRO A 142 5.12 -1.51 -18.98
N GLY A 143 6.33 -1.04 -18.66
CA GLY A 143 7.24 -0.42 -19.65
C GLY A 143 7.09 1.11 -19.75
N VAL A 144 6.13 1.71 -19.06
CA VAL A 144 6.04 3.17 -18.93
C VAL A 144 7.10 3.65 -17.92
N VAL A 145 7.81 4.74 -18.26
CA VAL A 145 8.73 5.43 -17.35
C VAL A 145 7.90 6.20 -16.33
N LEU A 146 8.01 5.79 -15.07
CA LEU A 146 7.24 6.33 -13.95
C LEU A 146 7.96 7.51 -13.29
N VAL A 147 9.28 7.37 -13.15
CA VAL A 147 10.16 8.34 -12.50
C VAL A 147 11.46 8.43 -13.29
N ASP A 148 12.07 9.59 -13.29
CA ASP A 148 13.39 9.84 -13.88
C ASP A 148 14.19 10.75 -12.95
N PHE A 149 15.49 10.52 -12.90
CA PHE A 149 16.44 11.19 -12.03
C PHE A 149 17.58 11.79 -12.85
N GLU A 150 17.99 13.00 -12.52
CA GLU A 150 19.19 13.63 -13.06
C GLU A 150 19.87 14.50 -12.02
N PRO A 151 21.22 14.64 -12.05
CA PRO A 151 21.91 15.61 -11.23
C PRO A 151 21.62 17.02 -11.73
N THR A 152 21.52 17.99 -10.83
CA THR A 152 21.40 19.42 -11.17
C THR A 152 22.75 20.11 -11.22
N HIS A 153 23.80 19.44 -10.72
CA HIS A 153 25.17 19.94 -10.75
C HIS A 153 26.15 18.83 -11.19
N PRO A 154 27.16 19.14 -12.02
CA PRO A 154 28.04 18.13 -12.63
C PRO A 154 28.82 17.28 -11.62
N ASP A 155 29.21 17.84 -10.48
CA ASP A 155 30.00 17.11 -9.49
C ASP A 155 29.21 16.05 -8.70
N PHE A 156 27.88 15.98 -8.89
CA PHE A 156 27.01 15.06 -8.18
C PHE A 156 26.36 13.99 -9.09
N ALA A 157 27.01 13.66 -10.20
CA ALA A 157 26.57 12.60 -11.09
C ALA A 157 26.29 11.25 -10.37
N PHE A 158 27.01 10.97 -9.27
CA PHE A 158 26.84 9.76 -8.46
C PHE A 158 25.49 9.69 -7.70
N ALA A 159 24.83 10.84 -7.46
CA ALA A 159 23.66 10.91 -6.60
C ALA A 159 22.47 10.05 -7.09
N SER A 160 22.25 9.98 -8.41
CA SER A 160 21.16 9.16 -8.98
C SER A 160 21.30 7.65 -8.68
N SER A 161 22.54 7.14 -8.64
CA SER A 161 22.81 5.75 -8.25
C SER A 161 22.63 5.53 -6.76
N TRP A 162 23.00 6.50 -5.93
CA TRP A 162 22.82 6.41 -4.48
C TRP A 162 21.36 6.29 -4.08
N LEU A 163 20.49 7.05 -4.74
CA LEU A 163 19.06 7.11 -4.44
C LEU A 163 18.24 5.89 -4.94
N GLU A 164 18.85 4.93 -5.65
CA GLU A 164 18.11 3.81 -6.24
C GLU A 164 17.38 2.97 -5.22
N THR A 165 18.01 2.60 -4.09
CA THR A 165 17.43 1.69 -3.11
C THR A 165 16.14 2.26 -2.51
N GLN A 166 16.20 3.49 -2.03
CA GLN A 166 15.08 4.20 -1.41
C GLN A 166 13.96 4.46 -2.43
N SER A 167 14.32 4.96 -3.60
CA SER A 167 13.37 5.30 -4.66
C SER A 167 12.67 4.08 -5.21
N LEU A 168 13.40 2.99 -5.38
CA LEU A 168 12.82 1.74 -5.88
C LEU A 168 11.87 1.13 -4.86
N ARG A 169 12.22 1.14 -3.57
CA ARG A 169 11.37 0.67 -2.46
C ARG A 169 10.08 1.48 -2.38
N ALA A 170 10.18 2.81 -2.46
CA ALA A 170 9.02 3.69 -2.47
C ALA A 170 8.12 3.47 -3.71
N ALA A 171 8.70 3.19 -4.86
CA ALA A 171 7.95 3.00 -6.10
C ALA A 171 7.20 1.65 -6.14
N TRP A 172 7.86 0.54 -5.77
CA TRP A 172 7.30 -0.78 -6.03
C TRP A 172 6.23 -1.22 -5.04
N TYR A 173 6.46 -1.01 -3.73
CA TYR A 173 5.62 -1.62 -2.70
C TYR A 173 4.20 -1.06 -2.73
N GLY A 174 4.05 0.24 -2.53
CA GLY A 174 2.73 0.84 -2.51
C GLY A 174 2.00 0.73 -3.84
N SER A 175 2.71 0.89 -4.97
CA SER A 175 2.08 0.72 -6.29
C SER A 175 1.63 -0.72 -6.54
N THR A 176 2.33 -1.73 -6.03
CA THR A 176 1.89 -3.14 -6.16
C THR A 176 0.67 -3.43 -5.30
N VAL A 177 0.67 -2.98 -4.02
CA VAL A 177 -0.51 -3.07 -3.15
C VAL A 177 -1.71 -2.32 -3.74
N GLY A 178 -1.48 -1.09 -4.21
CA GLY A 178 -2.50 -0.29 -4.90
C GLY A 178 -3.04 -0.98 -6.15
N THR A 179 -2.19 -1.69 -6.89
CA THR A 179 -2.63 -2.47 -8.06
C THR A 179 -3.54 -3.62 -7.66
N VAL A 180 -3.22 -4.36 -6.59
CA VAL A 180 -4.11 -5.40 -6.06
C VAL A 180 -5.46 -4.80 -5.66
N ALA A 181 -5.45 -3.72 -4.88
CA ALA A 181 -6.67 -3.05 -4.45
C ALA A 181 -7.50 -2.51 -5.64
N TYR A 182 -6.85 -1.91 -6.63
CA TYR A 182 -7.51 -1.41 -7.84
C TYR A 182 -8.17 -2.54 -8.64
N ARG A 183 -7.50 -3.68 -8.80
CA ARG A 183 -8.07 -4.87 -9.46
C ARG A 183 -9.29 -5.40 -8.73
N VAL A 184 -9.21 -5.53 -7.39
CA VAL A 184 -10.36 -5.92 -6.56
C VAL A 184 -11.50 -4.92 -6.73
N ARG A 185 -11.20 -3.60 -6.78
CA ARG A 185 -12.23 -2.59 -7.04
C ARG A 185 -12.95 -2.84 -8.37
N LYS A 186 -12.20 -3.07 -9.46
CA LYS A 186 -12.79 -3.36 -10.78
C LYS A 186 -13.62 -4.65 -10.79
N LEU A 187 -13.18 -5.67 -10.07
CA LEU A 187 -13.93 -6.90 -9.87
C LEU A 187 -15.27 -6.61 -9.14
N LEU A 188 -15.22 -5.87 -8.04
CA LEU A 188 -16.42 -5.52 -7.26
C LEU A 188 -17.37 -4.60 -8.04
N GLU A 189 -16.85 -3.64 -8.82
CA GLU A 189 -17.65 -2.82 -9.75
C GLU A 189 -18.45 -3.72 -10.71
N SER A 190 -17.81 -4.70 -11.33
CA SER A 190 -18.46 -5.63 -12.25
C SER A 190 -19.55 -6.48 -11.60
N TRP A 191 -19.32 -6.94 -10.35
CA TRP A 191 -20.33 -7.69 -9.61
C TRP A 191 -21.50 -6.84 -9.14
N LEU A 192 -21.28 -5.61 -8.69
CA LEU A 192 -22.34 -4.66 -8.37
C LEU A 192 -23.21 -4.37 -9.61
N GLU A 193 -22.56 -4.07 -10.74
CA GLU A 193 -23.25 -3.82 -12.00
C GLU A 193 -24.07 -5.03 -12.46
N LYS A 194 -23.56 -6.25 -12.30
CA LYS A 194 -24.24 -7.49 -12.66
C LYS A 194 -25.43 -7.81 -11.76
N THR A 195 -25.36 -7.46 -10.46
CA THR A 195 -26.25 -8.06 -9.45
C THR A 195 -27.15 -7.08 -8.69
N THR A 196 -26.95 -5.77 -8.83
CA THR A 196 -27.72 -4.76 -8.07
C THR A 196 -28.42 -3.77 -8.99
N ASP A 197 -29.43 -3.07 -8.46
CA ASP A 197 -30.15 -1.99 -9.13
C ASP A 197 -29.51 -0.63 -8.87
N ILE A 198 -28.45 -0.61 -8.04
CA ILE A 198 -27.75 0.62 -7.66
C ILE A 198 -27.20 1.27 -8.94
N VAL A 199 -27.63 2.50 -9.19
CA VAL A 199 -27.22 3.23 -10.38
C VAL A 199 -25.72 3.52 -10.32
N ARG A 200 -24.99 3.13 -11.36
CA ARG A 200 -23.54 3.36 -11.45
C ARG A 200 -23.21 4.84 -11.26
N ASP A 201 -22.14 5.12 -10.52
CA ASP A 201 -21.63 6.47 -10.20
C ASP A 201 -22.56 7.34 -9.33
N SER A 202 -23.70 6.79 -8.84
CA SER A 202 -24.51 7.44 -7.82
C SER A 202 -23.78 7.49 -6.47
N ASP A 203 -24.28 8.32 -5.55
CA ASP A 203 -23.76 8.37 -4.18
C ASP A 203 -23.88 7.00 -3.48
N GLU A 204 -24.99 6.29 -3.70
CA GLU A 204 -25.21 4.94 -3.17
C GLU A 204 -24.20 3.94 -3.73
N TRP A 205 -23.92 3.98 -5.05
CA TRP A 205 -22.90 3.17 -5.68
C TRP A 205 -21.52 3.43 -5.07
N ASN A 206 -21.15 4.69 -4.99
CA ASN A 206 -19.85 5.11 -4.49
C ASN A 206 -19.66 4.72 -3.02
N ILE A 207 -20.69 4.89 -2.19
CA ILE A 207 -20.66 4.50 -0.78
C ILE A 207 -20.59 2.98 -0.65
N THR A 208 -21.43 2.24 -1.37
CA THR A 208 -21.44 0.77 -1.32
C THR A 208 -20.06 0.23 -1.69
N LEU A 209 -19.53 0.63 -2.84
CA LEU A 209 -18.24 0.15 -3.34
C LEU A 209 -17.07 0.52 -2.41
N ALA A 210 -17.10 1.72 -1.80
CA ALA A 210 -16.05 2.20 -0.91
C ALA A 210 -15.85 1.31 0.33
N TYR A 211 -16.86 0.54 0.73
CA TYR A 211 -16.82 -0.34 1.90
C TYR A 211 -16.92 -1.84 1.57
N MET A 212 -16.95 -2.23 0.29
CA MET A 212 -16.94 -3.64 -0.09
C MET A 212 -15.60 -4.33 0.13
N LEU A 213 -14.48 -3.59 0.18
CA LEU A 213 -13.18 -4.09 0.61
C LEU A 213 -12.71 -3.29 1.82
N ASN A 214 -12.25 -4.01 2.84
CA ASN A 214 -11.69 -3.43 4.07
C ASN A 214 -10.26 -3.96 4.28
N ASP A 215 -9.34 -3.08 4.69
CA ASP A 215 -7.96 -3.44 5.01
C ASP A 215 -7.86 -3.99 6.43
N PHE A 216 -7.59 -5.29 6.57
CA PHE A 216 -7.34 -6.01 7.81
C PHE A 216 -5.85 -6.37 7.99
N GLY A 217 -4.97 -5.78 7.16
CA GLY A 217 -3.59 -6.22 6.99
C GLY A 217 -2.58 -5.64 7.98
N SER A 218 -2.94 -4.70 8.85
CA SER A 218 -1.99 -3.98 9.71
C SER A 218 -1.04 -4.90 10.49
N ARG A 219 -1.60 -5.91 11.18
CA ARG A 219 -0.83 -6.88 11.98
C ARG A 219 -0.04 -7.87 11.13
N GLY A 220 -0.37 -8.02 9.86
CA GLY A 220 0.31 -8.90 8.89
C GLY A 220 1.42 -8.21 8.11
N ALA A 221 1.52 -6.87 8.15
CA ALA A 221 2.59 -6.13 7.49
C ALA A 221 3.92 -6.27 8.23
N SER A 222 5.04 -6.27 7.49
CA SER A 222 6.39 -6.50 8.04
C SER A 222 6.92 -5.36 8.90
N SER A 223 6.35 -4.15 8.77
CA SER A 223 6.74 -2.97 9.55
C SER A 223 5.60 -1.95 9.62
N PRO A 224 5.64 -1.00 10.59
CA PRO A 224 4.73 0.13 10.61
C PRO A 224 4.77 0.96 9.33
N GLU A 225 5.93 1.09 8.69
CA GLU A 225 6.08 1.80 7.42
C GLU A 225 5.36 1.08 6.28
N SER A 226 5.54 -0.25 6.16
CA SER A 226 4.81 -1.07 5.18
C SER A 226 3.29 -0.95 5.40
N ALA A 227 2.82 -1.04 6.66
CA ALA A 227 1.41 -0.87 6.98
C ALA A 227 0.87 0.51 6.55
N ARG A 228 1.65 1.60 6.80
CA ARG A 228 1.29 2.96 6.38
C ARG A 228 1.15 3.06 4.86
N LEU A 229 2.19 2.66 4.13
CA LEU A 229 2.24 2.79 2.68
C LEU A 229 1.24 1.87 1.98
N GLY A 230 1.14 0.61 2.42
CA GLY A 230 0.21 -0.35 1.83
C GLY A 230 -1.25 0.03 2.06
N GLY A 231 -1.65 0.32 3.31
CA GLY A 231 -3.01 0.75 3.62
C GLY A 231 -3.36 2.08 2.93
N LEU A 232 -2.43 3.03 2.86
CA LEU A 232 -2.61 4.28 2.12
C LEU A 232 -2.82 4.03 0.62
N SER A 233 -2.10 3.07 0.05
CA SER A 233 -2.26 2.69 -1.37
C SER A 233 -3.65 2.12 -1.67
N MET A 234 -4.21 1.32 -0.78
CA MET A 234 -5.60 0.85 -0.88
C MET A 234 -6.58 2.02 -0.77
N LEU A 235 -6.39 2.92 0.20
CA LEU A 235 -7.22 4.12 0.34
C LEU A 235 -7.16 5.02 -0.91
N ALA A 236 -6.03 5.06 -1.62
CA ALA A 236 -5.86 5.83 -2.86
C ALA A 236 -6.72 5.30 -4.01
N THR A 237 -7.13 4.03 -3.99
CA THR A 237 -8.03 3.45 -5.00
C THR A 237 -9.51 3.78 -4.79
N GLY A 238 -9.86 4.52 -3.71
CA GLY A 238 -11.23 4.93 -3.39
C GLY A 238 -11.95 4.05 -2.36
N PHE A 239 -11.34 2.97 -1.88
CA PHE A 239 -11.84 2.27 -0.70
C PHE A 239 -11.69 3.12 0.56
N ARG A 240 -12.54 2.87 1.57
CA ARG A 240 -12.56 3.61 2.82
C ARG A 240 -12.55 2.74 4.08
N GLY A 241 -12.92 1.47 3.98
CA GLY A 241 -12.89 0.54 5.11
C GLY A 241 -11.46 0.15 5.47
N THR A 242 -11.00 0.40 6.71
CA THR A 242 -9.64 0.03 7.13
C THR A 242 -9.51 -0.03 8.65
N ASP A 243 -8.86 -1.10 9.14
CA ASP A 243 -8.38 -1.22 10.52
C ASP A 243 -6.92 -0.80 10.67
N THR A 244 -6.25 -0.45 9.56
CA THR A 244 -4.88 0.05 9.53
C THR A 244 -4.86 1.55 9.85
N ALA A 245 -5.10 1.91 11.11
CA ALA A 245 -5.22 3.29 11.57
C ALA A 245 -4.02 4.17 11.19
N ILE A 246 -2.79 3.61 11.17
CA ILE A 246 -1.59 4.36 10.79
C ILE A 246 -1.58 4.76 9.31
N ALA A 247 -2.32 4.08 8.43
CA ALA A 247 -2.50 4.49 7.03
C ALA A 247 -3.40 5.73 6.93
N VAL A 248 -4.44 5.81 7.77
CA VAL A 248 -5.30 7.00 7.85
C VAL A 248 -4.50 8.22 8.35
N GLY A 249 -3.65 8.04 9.37
CA GLY A 249 -2.72 9.07 9.83
C GLY A 249 -1.69 9.49 8.77
N ALA A 250 -1.23 8.54 7.95
CA ALA A 250 -0.32 8.82 6.84
C ALA A 250 -0.97 9.68 5.74
N ALA A 251 -2.26 9.48 5.46
CA ALA A 251 -3.02 10.31 4.53
C ALA A 251 -3.09 11.78 4.99
N THR A 252 -3.29 12.01 6.29
CA THR A 252 -3.24 13.35 6.87
C THR A 252 -1.85 13.97 6.72
N LYS A 253 -0.80 13.19 7.01
CA LYS A 253 0.58 13.69 7.00
C LYS A 253 1.10 13.99 5.60
N TRP A 254 0.78 13.13 4.63
CA TRP A 254 1.42 13.16 3.32
C TRP A 254 0.53 13.65 2.18
N TYR A 255 -0.80 13.58 2.34
CA TYR A 255 -1.76 13.80 1.25
C TYR A 255 -2.92 14.72 1.60
N HIS A 256 -2.72 15.63 2.56
CA HIS A 256 -3.64 16.73 2.91
C HIS A 256 -5.05 16.29 3.36
N GLU A 257 -5.21 15.07 3.82
CA GLU A 257 -6.50 14.66 4.38
C GLU A 257 -6.72 15.22 5.79
N GLY A 258 -7.96 15.47 6.14
CA GLY A 258 -8.33 15.82 7.51
C GLY A 258 -7.96 14.71 8.51
N ILE A 259 -7.77 15.05 9.77
CA ILE A 259 -7.44 14.07 10.81
C ILE A 259 -8.53 13.01 10.88
N GLY A 260 -8.17 11.75 10.58
CA GLY A 260 -9.09 10.62 10.63
C GLY A 260 -10.12 10.52 9.50
N THR A 261 -10.03 11.36 8.43
CA THR A 261 -11.08 11.42 7.39
C THR A 261 -10.81 10.53 6.17
N ALA A 262 -9.59 10.03 6.02
CA ALA A 262 -9.20 9.25 4.83
C ALA A 262 -9.90 7.89 4.73
N GLY A 263 -10.19 7.28 5.88
CA GLY A 263 -10.83 5.97 5.98
C GLY A 263 -11.58 5.82 7.29
N ASN A 264 -12.31 4.73 7.43
CA ASN A 264 -13.15 4.44 8.59
C ASN A 264 -12.99 2.99 9.03
N THR A 265 -13.12 2.76 10.33
CA THR A 265 -13.38 1.45 10.93
C THR A 265 -14.73 1.47 11.63
N ALA A 266 -15.23 0.30 12.00
CA ALA A 266 -16.43 0.13 12.79
C ALA A 266 -16.10 -0.49 14.16
N ALA A 267 -16.98 -0.37 15.13
CA ALA A 267 -16.92 -1.21 16.32
C ALA A 267 -17.05 -2.68 15.88
N ALA A 268 -16.07 -3.50 16.21
CA ALA A 268 -16.04 -4.90 15.82
C ALA A 268 -15.50 -5.77 16.95
N SER A 269 -16.09 -6.94 17.15
CA SER A 269 -15.54 -7.93 18.07
C SER A 269 -14.43 -8.76 17.42
N GLU A 270 -13.58 -9.35 18.25
CA GLU A 270 -12.64 -10.41 17.88
C GLU A 270 -12.80 -11.60 18.81
N HIS A 271 -12.16 -12.74 18.47
CA HIS A 271 -12.29 -13.97 19.28
C HIS A 271 -11.88 -13.78 20.74
N SER A 272 -10.86 -12.94 21.00
CA SER A 272 -10.39 -12.62 22.36
C SER A 272 -11.45 -11.95 23.24
N THR A 273 -12.40 -11.22 22.64
CA THR A 273 -13.51 -10.61 23.36
C THR A 273 -14.79 -11.44 23.32
N ALA A 274 -15.08 -12.06 22.17
CA ALA A 274 -16.29 -12.86 22.01
C ALA A 274 -16.29 -14.15 22.85
N SER A 275 -15.11 -14.72 23.11
CA SER A 275 -14.97 -15.95 23.91
C SER A 275 -14.87 -15.74 25.42
N LEU A 276 -14.85 -14.49 25.92
CA LEU A 276 -14.64 -14.21 27.36
C LEU A 276 -15.68 -14.83 28.27
N GLN A 277 -16.90 -14.98 27.80
CA GLN A 277 -18.03 -15.53 28.57
C GLN A 277 -18.24 -17.02 28.32
N GLY A 278 -17.39 -17.67 27.52
CA GLY A 278 -17.54 -19.07 27.11
C GLY A 278 -18.68 -19.30 26.12
N GLU A 279 -18.87 -20.57 25.71
CA GLU A 279 -19.91 -20.93 24.75
C GLU A 279 -21.32 -20.63 25.27
N ASP A 280 -21.59 -20.94 26.52
CA ASP A 280 -22.89 -20.66 27.15
C ASP A 280 -23.22 -19.15 27.26
N GLY A 281 -22.21 -18.28 27.20
CA GLY A 281 -22.35 -16.83 27.29
C GLY A 281 -22.50 -16.11 25.94
N GLU A 282 -22.55 -16.80 24.79
CA GLU A 282 -22.66 -16.16 23.47
C GLU A 282 -23.90 -15.27 23.33
N VAL A 283 -25.05 -15.70 23.84
CA VAL A 283 -26.30 -14.91 23.81
C VAL A 283 -26.12 -13.58 24.57
N ASP A 284 -25.53 -13.63 25.76
CA ASP A 284 -25.28 -12.47 26.60
C ASP A 284 -24.25 -11.53 25.96
N PHE A 285 -23.21 -12.08 25.31
CA PHE A 285 -22.24 -11.30 24.55
C PHE A 285 -22.90 -10.58 23.36
N ASN A 286 -23.74 -11.28 22.60
CA ASN A 286 -24.47 -10.69 21.47
C ASN A 286 -25.42 -9.56 21.94
N ASP A 287 -26.12 -9.76 23.06
CA ASP A 287 -26.95 -8.72 23.67
C ASP A 287 -26.11 -7.53 24.15
N LEU A 288 -24.92 -7.79 24.74
CA LEU A 288 -23.97 -6.74 25.11
C LEU A 288 -23.55 -5.90 23.90
N MET A 289 -23.24 -6.54 22.76
CA MET A 289 -22.89 -5.85 21.51
C MET A 289 -24.05 -4.95 21.04
N CYS A 290 -25.27 -5.48 21.01
CA CYS A 290 -26.46 -4.71 20.64
C CYS A 290 -26.65 -3.47 21.56
N ARG A 291 -26.58 -3.66 22.87
CA ARG A 291 -26.73 -2.56 23.85
C ARG A 291 -25.63 -1.51 23.77
N ARG A 292 -24.38 -1.92 23.53
CA ARG A 292 -23.22 -1.00 23.49
C ARG A 292 -23.12 -0.25 22.18
N PHE A 293 -23.42 -0.90 21.06
CA PHE A 293 -23.14 -0.38 19.71
C PHE A 293 -24.38 -0.18 18.85
N GLY A 294 -25.56 -0.57 19.32
CA GLY A 294 -26.83 -0.47 18.58
C GLY A 294 -27.26 0.97 18.22
N HIS A 295 -26.61 1.99 18.79
CA HIS A 295 -26.84 3.40 18.45
C HIS A 295 -25.94 3.91 17.30
N LEU A 296 -24.90 3.15 16.93
CA LEU A 296 -23.98 3.49 15.83
C LEU A 296 -24.63 3.19 14.47
N PRO A 297 -24.06 3.67 13.35
CA PRO A 297 -24.55 3.29 12.02
C PRO A 297 -24.47 1.77 11.75
N LEU A 298 -23.41 1.12 12.21
CA LEU A 298 -23.22 -0.33 12.14
C LEU A 298 -22.20 -0.80 13.19
N PHE A 299 -22.21 -2.09 13.47
CA PHE A 299 -21.12 -2.79 14.15
C PHE A 299 -20.97 -4.20 13.60
N ALA A 300 -19.77 -4.79 13.76
CA ALA A 300 -19.47 -6.15 13.34
C ALA A 300 -19.31 -7.09 14.54
N SER A 301 -19.79 -8.33 14.41
CA SER A 301 -19.59 -9.36 15.43
C SER A 301 -19.02 -10.63 14.79
N VAL A 302 -17.91 -11.14 15.35
CA VAL A 302 -17.36 -12.44 15.00
C VAL A 302 -18.31 -13.52 15.50
N ILE A 303 -18.52 -14.58 14.69
CA ILE A 303 -19.56 -15.58 14.96
C ILE A 303 -19.02 -16.99 15.22
N ASP A 304 -17.75 -17.24 14.96
CA ASP A 304 -17.13 -18.56 14.93
C ASP A 304 -16.13 -18.76 16.07
N SER A 305 -16.41 -18.16 17.22
CA SER A 305 -15.65 -18.49 18.44
C SER A 305 -15.88 -19.94 18.89
N PHE A 306 -17.07 -20.51 18.59
CA PHE A 306 -17.48 -21.88 18.87
C PHE A 306 -18.18 -22.48 17.64
N ASP A 307 -19.51 -22.60 17.62
CA ASP A 307 -20.27 -23.09 16.47
C ASP A 307 -20.90 -21.90 15.70
N PRO A 308 -20.36 -21.52 14.53
CA PRO A 308 -20.84 -20.35 13.79
C PRO A 308 -22.30 -20.46 13.35
N ILE A 309 -22.74 -21.64 12.95
CA ILE A 309 -24.09 -21.83 12.41
C ILE A 309 -25.14 -21.87 13.53
N LYS A 310 -24.82 -22.50 14.65
CA LYS A 310 -25.63 -22.43 15.85
C LYS A 310 -25.77 -20.99 16.35
N ASN A 311 -24.66 -20.26 16.42
CA ASN A 311 -24.66 -18.85 16.86
C ASN A 311 -25.54 -17.97 15.94
N VAL A 312 -25.44 -18.12 14.61
CA VAL A 312 -26.32 -17.35 13.69
C VAL A 312 -27.76 -17.77 13.83
N ARG A 313 -28.07 -19.06 13.78
CA ARG A 313 -29.44 -19.59 13.76
C ARG A 313 -30.17 -19.38 15.07
N GLU A 314 -29.56 -19.82 16.18
CA GLU A 314 -30.23 -19.86 17.48
C GLU A 314 -30.07 -18.55 18.26
N ASN A 315 -28.92 -17.90 18.18
CA ASN A 315 -28.66 -16.68 18.92
C ASN A 315 -29.06 -15.44 18.10
N TRP A 316 -28.34 -15.10 17.02
CA TRP A 316 -28.61 -13.88 16.26
C TRP A 316 -29.99 -13.88 15.58
N CYS A 317 -30.43 -14.97 14.97
CA CYS A 317 -31.75 -15.11 14.36
C CYS A 317 -32.85 -15.56 15.32
N GLY A 318 -32.46 -15.96 16.54
CA GLY A 318 -33.36 -16.43 17.61
C GLY A 318 -33.37 -15.49 18.82
N ALA A 319 -32.59 -15.83 19.85
CA ALA A 319 -32.62 -15.15 21.16
C ALA A 319 -32.33 -13.64 21.09
N ASN A 320 -31.41 -13.18 20.23
CA ASN A 320 -31.02 -11.78 20.08
C ASN A 320 -31.79 -11.03 18.95
N LYS A 321 -32.67 -11.70 18.22
CA LYS A 321 -33.36 -11.13 17.04
C LYS A 321 -34.11 -9.83 17.33
N GLU A 322 -34.88 -9.79 18.40
CA GLU A 322 -35.67 -8.61 18.77
C GLU A 322 -34.77 -7.41 19.10
N ALA A 323 -33.63 -7.66 19.77
CA ALA A 323 -32.64 -6.62 20.04
C ALA A 323 -32.05 -6.03 18.73
N VAL A 324 -31.74 -6.90 17.76
CA VAL A 324 -31.24 -6.48 16.43
C VAL A 324 -32.28 -5.64 15.68
N LEU A 325 -33.54 -6.07 15.70
CA LEU A 325 -34.63 -5.33 15.02
C LEU A 325 -34.91 -3.96 15.66
N ALA A 326 -34.76 -3.87 16.98
CA ALA A 326 -35.03 -2.65 17.75
C ALA A 326 -33.92 -1.60 17.65
N MET A 327 -32.67 -2.00 17.39
CA MET A 327 -31.53 -1.06 17.34
C MET A 327 -31.52 -0.22 16.04
N ASN A 328 -30.83 0.91 16.05
CA ASN A 328 -30.59 1.72 14.85
C ASN A 328 -29.51 1.14 13.96
N ALA A 329 -28.51 0.51 14.56
CA ALA A 329 -27.35 -0.04 13.84
C ALA A 329 -27.72 -1.17 12.86
N ARG A 330 -26.90 -1.31 11.85
CA ARG A 330 -26.82 -2.54 11.01
C ARG A 330 -25.85 -3.52 11.68
N LEU A 331 -26.28 -4.74 11.90
CA LEU A 331 -25.43 -5.85 12.33
C LEU A 331 -24.68 -6.41 11.14
N VAL A 332 -23.35 -6.54 11.27
CA VAL A 332 -22.50 -7.19 10.27
C VAL A 332 -21.88 -8.44 10.90
N LEU A 333 -22.28 -9.61 10.47
CA LEU A 333 -21.74 -10.88 10.98
C LEU A 333 -20.43 -11.23 10.27
N ARG A 334 -19.42 -11.65 11.06
CA ARG A 334 -18.09 -11.98 10.57
C ARG A 334 -17.74 -13.44 10.82
N PRO A 335 -17.94 -14.33 9.85
CA PRO A 335 -17.25 -15.62 9.82
C PRO A 335 -15.77 -15.39 9.51
N ASP A 336 -14.88 -16.08 10.23
CA ASP A 336 -13.40 -15.93 10.14
C ASP A 336 -12.73 -17.31 9.93
N SER A 337 -13.50 -18.34 9.59
CA SER A 337 -13.04 -19.71 9.39
C SER A 337 -13.90 -20.49 8.39
N GLY A 338 -13.43 -21.67 7.99
CA GLY A 338 -14.13 -22.55 7.04
C GLY A 338 -13.80 -22.27 5.58
N TYR A 339 -14.46 -23.02 4.65
CA TYR A 339 -14.31 -22.77 3.21
C TYR A 339 -15.12 -21.54 2.81
N PRO A 340 -14.46 -20.44 2.37
CA PRO A 340 -15.09 -19.13 2.27
C PRO A 340 -16.39 -19.08 1.45
N PRO A 341 -16.49 -19.65 0.22
CA PRO A 341 -17.73 -19.61 -0.55
C PRO A 341 -18.90 -20.31 0.15
N ALA A 342 -18.67 -21.49 0.72
CA ALA A 342 -19.72 -22.27 1.38
C ALA A 342 -20.15 -21.60 2.71
N MET A 343 -19.20 -21.14 3.52
CA MET A 343 -19.52 -20.50 4.79
C MET A 343 -20.26 -19.19 4.59
N ALA A 344 -19.82 -18.35 3.63
CA ALA A 344 -20.50 -17.10 3.31
C ALA A 344 -21.95 -17.34 2.86
N LEU A 345 -22.19 -18.33 1.99
CA LEU A 345 -23.53 -18.69 1.55
C LEU A 345 -24.38 -19.16 2.72
N THR A 346 -23.87 -20.10 3.54
CA THR A 346 -24.61 -20.64 4.68
C THR A 346 -25.04 -19.53 5.66
N VAL A 347 -24.13 -18.61 6.01
CA VAL A 347 -24.45 -17.49 6.92
C VAL A 347 -25.50 -16.56 6.29
N ILE A 348 -25.42 -16.28 4.99
CA ILE A 348 -26.40 -15.45 4.28
C ILE A 348 -27.76 -16.15 4.25
N GLU A 349 -27.81 -17.47 4.03
CA GLU A 349 -29.07 -18.24 4.04
C GLU A 349 -29.73 -18.26 5.42
N GLU A 350 -28.95 -18.44 6.51
CA GLU A 350 -29.48 -18.36 7.87
C GLU A 350 -30.04 -16.96 8.17
N LEU A 351 -29.32 -15.89 7.78
CA LEU A 351 -29.82 -14.52 7.93
C LEU A 351 -31.07 -14.25 7.09
N ALA A 352 -31.14 -14.80 5.87
CA ALA A 352 -32.33 -14.71 5.01
C ALA A 352 -33.53 -15.41 5.65
N GLY A 353 -33.33 -16.57 6.26
CA GLY A 353 -34.37 -17.30 7.02
C GLY A 353 -34.83 -16.53 8.27
N GLY A 354 -33.87 -15.92 9.00
CA GLY A 354 -34.14 -15.20 10.23
C GLY A 354 -34.78 -13.82 10.05
N TYR A 355 -34.27 -13.00 9.12
CA TYR A 355 -34.66 -11.59 8.94
C TYR A 355 -35.44 -11.30 7.65
N GLY A 356 -35.49 -12.25 6.73
CA GLY A 356 -36.12 -12.09 5.43
C GLY A 356 -35.24 -11.42 4.38
N THR A 357 -35.74 -11.42 3.14
CA THR A 357 -35.12 -10.81 1.97
C THR A 357 -36.13 -10.04 1.15
N THR A 358 -35.66 -9.09 0.35
CA THR A 358 -36.39 -8.49 -0.75
C THR A 358 -35.77 -8.91 -2.08
N LEU A 359 -36.55 -8.93 -3.15
CA LEU A 359 -36.00 -9.11 -4.50
C LEU A 359 -35.74 -7.73 -5.12
N ASN A 360 -34.56 -7.57 -5.69
CA ASN A 360 -34.24 -6.41 -6.51
C ASN A 360 -34.84 -6.55 -7.93
N GLU A 361 -34.72 -5.53 -8.79
CA GLU A 361 -35.24 -5.53 -10.16
C GLU A 361 -34.62 -6.60 -11.07
N LYS A 362 -33.41 -7.09 -10.69
CA LYS A 362 -32.73 -8.21 -11.37
C LYS A 362 -33.19 -9.59 -10.88
N GLY A 363 -34.16 -9.65 -9.95
CA GLY A 363 -34.66 -10.86 -9.37
C GLY A 363 -33.76 -11.53 -8.35
N LEU A 364 -32.75 -10.83 -7.84
CA LEU A 364 -31.82 -11.34 -6.85
C LEU A 364 -32.20 -10.91 -5.43
N LYS A 365 -31.94 -11.79 -4.46
CA LYS A 365 -32.27 -11.58 -3.05
C LYS A 365 -31.30 -10.59 -2.42
N VAL A 366 -31.83 -9.61 -1.72
CA VAL A 366 -31.10 -8.67 -0.85
C VAL A 366 -31.59 -8.90 0.58
N LEU A 367 -30.68 -9.13 1.52
CA LEU A 367 -30.99 -9.28 2.94
C LEU A 367 -31.69 -8.04 3.50
N ASN A 368 -32.47 -8.24 4.54
CA ASN A 368 -33.01 -7.15 5.34
C ASN A 368 -31.91 -6.13 5.71
N ASP A 369 -32.25 -4.85 5.68
CA ASP A 369 -31.26 -3.76 5.92
C ASP A 369 -30.58 -3.80 7.30
N LYS A 370 -31.14 -4.53 8.24
CA LYS A 370 -30.57 -4.71 9.59
C LYS A 370 -29.34 -5.61 9.61
N VAL A 371 -29.12 -6.45 8.59
CA VAL A 371 -28.07 -7.47 8.63
C VAL A 371 -27.26 -7.52 7.34
N ARG A 372 -25.96 -7.71 7.45
CA ARG A 372 -24.99 -7.96 6.35
C ARG A 372 -23.90 -8.91 6.84
N VAL A 373 -23.05 -9.34 5.92
CA VAL A 373 -21.92 -10.22 6.19
C VAL A 373 -20.60 -9.53 5.80
N ILE A 374 -19.55 -9.74 6.56
CA ILE A 374 -18.16 -9.44 6.19
C ILE A 374 -17.33 -10.71 6.33
N TYR A 375 -16.62 -11.10 5.28
CA TYR A 375 -15.74 -12.25 5.32
C TYR A 375 -14.28 -11.82 5.38
N GLY A 376 -13.50 -12.31 6.35
CA GLY A 376 -12.15 -11.80 6.63
C GLY A 376 -11.01 -12.81 6.47
N ASP A 377 -11.28 -14.12 6.50
CA ASP A 377 -10.24 -15.14 6.41
C ASP A 377 -10.01 -15.63 4.97
N GLY A 378 -8.74 -15.81 4.59
CA GLY A 378 -8.38 -16.36 3.28
C GLY A 378 -8.80 -15.49 2.08
N ILE A 379 -9.01 -14.20 2.27
CA ILE A 379 -9.51 -13.29 1.22
C ILE A 379 -8.38 -12.86 0.28
N SER A 380 -8.60 -13.12 -1.01
CA SER A 380 -7.81 -12.69 -2.17
C SER A 380 -8.74 -12.24 -3.30
N GLU A 381 -8.20 -11.71 -4.40
CA GLU A 381 -9.00 -11.38 -5.60
C GLU A 381 -9.78 -12.59 -6.11
N GLU A 382 -9.15 -13.76 -6.14
CA GLU A 382 -9.73 -15.00 -6.60
C GLU A 382 -10.87 -15.47 -5.67
N SER A 383 -10.63 -15.52 -4.36
CA SER A 383 -11.65 -15.97 -3.40
C SER A 383 -12.84 -15.01 -3.31
N ILE A 384 -12.64 -13.71 -3.48
CA ILE A 384 -13.75 -12.73 -3.62
C ILE A 384 -14.64 -13.10 -4.81
N ASN A 385 -14.04 -13.38 -5.96
CA ASN A 385 -14.80 -13.78 -7.14
C ASN A 385 -15.57 -15.10 -6.93
N ASP A 386 -14.95 -16.09 -6.31
CA ASP A 386 -15.58 -17.40 -6.03
C ASP A 386 -16.74 -17.26 -5.05
N ILE A 387 -16.59 -16.45 -4.00
CA ILE A 387 -17.68 -16.16 -3.06
C ILE A 387 -18.84 -15.48 -3.79
N LEU A 388 -18.58 -14.42 -4.57
CA LEU A 388 -19.63 -13.67 -5.27
C LEU A 388 -20.31 -14.51 -6.34
N GLN A 389 -19.56 -15.38 -7.04
CA GLN A 389 -20.17 -16.33 -8.00
C GLN A 389 -21.09 -17.34 -7.27
N THR A 390 -20.65 -17.89 -6.13
CA THR A 390 -21.45 -18.82 -5.33
C THR A 390 -22.76 -18.16 -4.84
N LEU A 391 -22.69 -16.94 -4.37
CA LEU A 391 -23.86 -16.16 -3.94
C LEU A 391 -24.80 -15.86 -5.11
N PHE A 392 -24.26 -15.49 -6.25
CA PHE A 392 -25.06 -15.24 -7.47
C PHE A 392 -25.80 -16.49 -7.94
N ASP A 393 -25.15 -17.64 -7.96
CA ASP A 393 -25.74 -18.92 -8.36
C ASP A 393 -26.85 -19.36 -7.39
N ALA A 394 -26.79 -18.95 -6.11
CA ALA A 394 -27.82 -19.14 -5.10
C ALA A 394 -28.92 -18.04 -5.13
N GLY A 395 -28.83 -17.09 -6.06
CA GLY A 395 -29.80 -16.03 -6.28
C GLY A 395 -29.66 -14.83 -5.33
N TYR A 396 -28.45 -14.54 -4.80
CA TYR A 396 -28.18 -13.39 -3.95
C TYR A 396 -27.39 -12.30 -4.68
N ALA A 397 -27.68 -11.03 -4.38
CA ALA A 397 -26.96 -9.88 -4.88
C ALA A 397 -25.62 -9.66 -4.14
N ALA A 398 -24.65 -9.07 -4.83
CA ALA A 398 -23.28 -8.86 -4.30
C ALA A 398 -23.24 -7.91 -3.08
N ASN A 399 -24.18 -6.98 -2.94
CA ASN A 399 -24.23 -6.03 -1.82
C ASN A 399 -24.70 -6.64 -0.48
N ASN A 400 -24.90 -7.96 -0.41
CA ASN A 400 -25.14 -8.67 0.84
C ASN A 400 -23.88 -8.91 1.67
N ILE A 401 -22.70 -8.80 1.05
CA ILE A 401 -21.41 -9.13 1.65
C ILE A 401 -20.36 -8.07 1.33
N CYS A 402 -19.45 -7.84 2.26
CA CYS A 402 -18.19 -7.13 2.04
C CYS A 402 -17.01 -8.02 2.52
N PHE A 403 -15.79 -7.58 2.25
CA PHE A 403 -14.60 -8.38 2.44
C PHE A 403 -13.56 -7.66 3.29
N GLY A 404 -12.85 -8.41 4.15
CA GLY A 404 -11.66 -7.98 4.84
C GLY A 404 -10.45 -8.68 4.26
N MET A 405 -9.49 -7.96 3.70
CA MET A 405 -8.26 -8.52 3.14
C MET A 405 -7.08 -8.15 4.02
N GLY A 406 -6.38 -9.17 4.56
CA GLY A 406 -5.25 -9.00 5.45
C GLY A 406 -3.90 -9.07 4.76
N GLY A 407 -3.11 -10.11 5.06
CA GLY A 407 -1.77 -10.32 4.51
C GLY A 407 -1.73 -10.42 2.98
N ALA A 408 -2.77 -10.93 2.35
CA ALA A 408 -2.88 -10.99 0.88
C ALA A 408 -2.87 -9.60 0.24
N LEU A 409 -3.35 -8.56 0.93
CA LEU A 409 -3.28 -7.18 0.48
C LEU A 409 -1.92 -6.54 0.78
N LEU A 410 -1.49 -6.55 2.05
CA LEU A 410 -0.36 -5.74 2.50
C LEU A 410 1.00 -6.45 2.47
N GLN A 411 1.05 -7.79 2.45
CA GLN A 411 2.32 -8.50 2.65
C GLN A 411 2.66 -9.55 1.60
N ALA A 412 1.69 -10.09 0.87
CA ALA A 412 1.95 -11.17 -0.08
C ALA A 412 2.77 -10.74 -1.30
N CYS A 413 2.77 -9.45 -1.63
CA CYS A 413 3.49 -8.93 -2.79
C CYS A 413 5.00 -8.76 -2.54
N ASP A 414 5.77 -8.92 -3.62
CA ASP A 414 7.19 -8.59 -3.69
C ASP A 414 7.48 -7.68 -4.90
N ARG A 415 8.73 -7.19 -4.99
CA ARG A 415 9.17 -6.31 -6.08
C ARG A 415 9.01 -6.97 -7.46
N ASP A 416 9.14 -8.29 -7.53
CA ASP A 416 9.18 -9.02 -8.79
C ASP A 416 7.77 -9.31 -9.36
N TRP A 417 6.71 -9.15 -8.55
CA TRP A 417 5.33 -9.20 -9.03
C TRP A 417 5.10 -8.23 -10.19
N MET A 418 5.63 -7.01 -10.09
CA MET A 418 5.53 -6.00 -11.15
C MET A 418 6.89 -5.71 -11.81
N ARG A 419 7.94 -6.47 -11.46
CA ARG A 419 9.29 -6.40 -12.03
C ARG A 419 9.87 -4.99 -12.06
N PHE A 420 9.69 -4.23 -10.97
CA PHE A 420 10.23 -2.88 -10.85
C PHE A 420 11.76 -2.85 -10.94
N ALA A 421 12.26 -1.87 -11.65
CA ALA A 421 13.69 -1.64 -11.80
C ALA A 421 14.01 -0.16 -12.00
N GLN A 422 15.13 0.29 -11.42
CA GLN A 422 15.80 1.53 -11.80
C GLN A 422 16.98 1.21 -12.70
N LYS A 423 17.18 1.99 -13.77
CA LYS A 423 18.26 1.78 -14.73
C LYS A 423 18.83 3.11 -15.20
N THR A 424 20.16 3.18 -15.27
CA THR A 424 20.87 4.26 -15.97
C THR A 424 20.56 4.21 -17.44
N ASN A 425 20.31 5.36 -18.06
CA ASN A 425 19.94 5.47 -19.48
C ASN A 425 20.76 6.50 -20.27
N GLU A 426 21.41 7.45 -19.60
CA GLU A 426 22.30 8.43 -20.25
C GLU A 426 23.43 8.83 -19.31
N THR A 427 24.60 9.11 -19.85
CA THR A 427 25.76 9.63 -19.12
C THR A 427 26.50 10.70 -19.93
N GLU A 428 27.28 11.53 -19.25
CA GLU A 428 28.24 12.43 -19.89
C GLU A 428 29.60 12.31 -19.18
N TYR A 429 30.62 12.01 -19.95
CA TYR A 429 32.04 12.06 -19.52
C TYR A 429 32.93 12.41 -20.72
N GLY A 430 34.08 13.04 -20.44
CA GLY A 430 34.93 13.61 -21.49
C GLY A 430 34.22 14.66 -22.33
N GLY A 431 33.22 15.36 -21.77
CA GLY A 431 32.42 16.36 -22.49
C GLY A 431 31.47 15.76 -23.53
N ILE A 432 31.27 14.44 -23.57
CA ILE A 432 30.44 13.76 -24.58
C ILE A 432 29.27 13.04 -23.90
N ARG A 433 28.04 13.42 -24.29
CA ARG A 433 26.81 12.69 -23.93
C ARG A 433 26.70 11.38 -24.68
N ARG A 434 26.29 10.35 -23.94
CA ARG A 434 26.15 8.99 -24.47
C ARG A 434 24.90 8.32 -23.91
N ASP A 435 24.15 7.70 -24.79
CA ASP A 435 23.08 6.79 -24.41
C ASP A 435 23.67 5.54 -23.74
N VAL A 436 23.09 5.14 -22.61
CA VAL A 436 23.49 3.94 -21.87
C VAL A 436 22.33 2.95 -21.84
N CYS A 437 22.62 1.70 -22.08
CA CYS A 437 21.61 0.63 -21.92
C CYS A 437 22.26 -0.70 -21.57
N LYS A 438 21.51 -1.50 -20.83
CA LYS A 438 21.80 -2.92 -20.64
C LYS A 438 21.13 -3.72 -21.76
N LYS A 439 21.92 -4.46 -22.54
CA LYS A 439 21.42 -5.40 -23.55
C LYS A 439 21.70 -6.83 -23.08
N VAL A 440 20.65 -7.56 -22.73
CA VAL A 440 20.77 -8.94 -22.23
C VAL A 440 20.41 -9.89 -23.34
N ILE A 441 21.42 -10.54 -23.92
CA ILE A 441 21.22 -11.49 -25.05
C ILE A 441 20.43 -12.71 -24.59
N SER A 442 20.72 -13.22 -23.39
CA SER A 442 20.05 -14.40 -22.81
C SER A 442 18.61 -14.14 -22.33
N ASP A 443 18.26 -12.87 -22.09
CA ASP A 443 16.91 -12.49 -21.65
C ASP A 443 16.61 -11.05 -22.10
N PRO A 444 16.11 -10.86 -23.33
CA PRO A 444 15.80 -9.53 -23.86
C PRO A 444 14.79 -8.73 -23.00
N SER A 445 13.95 -9.40 -22.21
CA SER A 445 13.01 -8.74 -21.29
C SER A 445 13.70 -7.96 -20.17
N LYS A 446 14.96 -8.22 -19.90
CA LYS A 446 15.82 -7.51 -18.94
C LYS A 446 16.64 -6.38 -19.57
N SER A 447 16.51 -6.14 -20.88
CA SER A 447 17.13 -5.01 -21.54
C SER A 447 16.54 -3.70 -21.01
N SER A 448 17.34 -2.62 -20.98
CA SER A 448 16.90 -1.30 -20.52
C SER A 448 16.74 -0.33 -21.68
N LYS A 449 15.98 0.75 -21.46
CA LYS A 449 15.84 1.87 -22.39
C LYS A 449 17.17 2.57 -22.60
N SER A 450 17.44 3.03 -23.79
CA SER A 450 18.66 3.74 -24.22
C SER A 450 18.36 5.22 -24.42
N GLY A 451 19.08 6.11 -23.73
CA GLY A 451 18.85 7.54 -23.76
C GLY A 451 17.67 7.99 -22.89
N ARG A 452 17.46 9.32 -22.83
CA ARG A 452 16.38 9.92 -22.05
C ARG A 452 15.01 9.62 -22.63
N TYR A 453 14.07 9.35 -21.77
CA TYR A 453 12.66 9.15 -22.12
C TYR A 453 11.77 10.21 -21.45
N THR A 454 10.60 10.39 -22.06
CA THR A 454 9.48 11.10 -21.43
C THR A 454 8.22 10.27 -21.52
N THR A 455 7.24 10.53 -20.65
CA THR A 455 5.95 9.86 -20.64
C THR A 455 4.87 10.82 -21.07
N LEU A 456 4.05 10.36 -22.01
CA LEU A 456 3.00 11.11 -22.68
C LEU A 456 1.63 10.48 -22.44
N ILE A 457 0.60 11.31 -22.44
CA ILE A 457 -0.80 10.89 -22.58
C ILE A 457 -1.36 11.44 -23.89
N ASN A 458 -1.94 10.57 -24.70
CA ASN A 458 -2.63 10.99 -25.91
C ASN A 458 -3.97 11.66 -25.58
N LYS A 459 -4.23 12.85 -26.12
CA LYS A 459 -5.39 13.68 -25.77
C LYS A 459 -6.74 13.07 -26.16
N GLU A 460 -6.77 12.27 -27.22
CA GLU A 460 -8.01 11.67 -27.75
C GLU A 460 -8.30 10.32 -27.11
N THR A 461 -7.26 9.47 -26.97
CA THR A 461 -7.45 8.08 -26.55
C THR A 461 -7.21 7.85 -25.06
N GLY A 462 -6.61 8.83 -24.35
CA GLY A 462 -6.18 8.67 -22.97
C GLY A 462 -5.00 7.68 -22.78
N LYS A 463 -4.43 7.14 -23.87
CA LYS A 463 -3.35 6.16 -23.80
C LYS A 463 -2.07 6.79 -23.26
N ILE A 464 -1.50 6.18 -22.20
CA ILE A 464 -0.24 6.57 -21.58
C ILE A 464 0.88 5.67 -22.11
N PHE A 465 1.98 6.29 -22.52
CA PHE A 465 3.16 5.59 -23.08
C PHE A 465 4.42 6.45 -22.97
N SER A 466 5.59 5.82 -23.04
CA SER A 466 6.88 6.53 -23.00
C SER A 466 7.57 6.50 -24.35
N VAL A 467 8.22 7.61 -24.69
CA VAL A 467 8.98 7.79 -25.93
C VAL A 467 10.38 8.36 -25.63
N PRO A 468 11.38 8.11 -26.49
CA PRO A 468 12.65 8.83 -26.40
C PRO A 468 12.42 10.35 -26.42
N GLN A 469 13.05 11.08 -25.52
CA GLN A 469 12.86 12.53 -25.40
C GLN A 469 13.19 13.29 -26.70
N LYS A 470 14.16 12.79 -27.46
CA LYS A 470 14.52 13.31 -28.79
C LYS A 470 13.39 13.24 -29.83
N ASP A 471 12.42 12.36 -29.61
CA ASP A 471 11.28 12.15 -30.51
C ASP A 471 10.02 12.93 -30.09
N LEU A 472 10.07 13.70 -28.99
CA LEU A 472 8.91 14.39 -28.40
C LEU A 472 8.14 15.23 -29.43
N LEU A 473 8.83 15.93 -30.34
CA LEU A 473 8.20 16.78 -31.35
C LEU A 473 7.32 16.04 -32.35
N LYS A 474 7.43 14.71 -32.43
CA LYS A 474 6.58 13.86 -33.28
C LYS A 474 5.16 13.64 -32.70
N TYR A 475 4.94 13.99 -31.42
CA TYR A 475 3.72 13.66 -30.66
C TYR A 475 2.96 14.94 -30.25
N GLN A 476 2.54 15.75 -31.22
CA GLN A 476 1.88 17.04 -30.98
C GLN A 476 0.47 16.90 -30.34
N ASP A 477 -0.20 15.76 -30.57
CA ASP A 477 -1.51 15.45 -29.99
C ASP A 477 -1.42 14.83 -28.58
N CYS A 478 -0.22 14.83 -27.99
CA CYS A 478 0.00 14.31 -26.66
C CYS A 478 0.37 15.40 -25.66
N ILE A 479 0.17 15.10 -24.38
CA ILE A 479 0.60 15.92 -23.25
C ILE A 479 1.72 15.17 -22.54
N GLN A 480 2.80 15.86 -22.22
CA GLN A 480 3.86 15.32 -21.37
C GLN A 480 3.40 15.33 -19.93
N ILE A 481 3.40 14.14 -19.30
CA ILE A 481 2.97 13.93 -17.92
C ILE A 481 4.11 13.51 -16.98
N LEU A 482 5.31 13.28 -17.48
CA LEU A 482 6.52 13.14 -16.67
C LEU A 482 7.02 14.55 -16.31
N VAL A 483 6.62 15.04 -15.15
CA VAL A 483 6.83 16.43 -14.72
C VAL A 483 7.79 16.52 -13.53
N PRO A 484 8.53 17.65 -13.35
CA PRO A 484 9.35 17.83 -12.16
C PRO A 484 8.49 17.78 -10.88
N VAL A 485 8.86 16.90 -9.96
CA VAL A 485 8.21 16.74 -8.64
C VAL A 485 9.14 17.14 -7.49
N PHE A 486 10.46 17.15 -7.74
CA PHE A 486 11.47 17.51 -6.75
C PHE A 486 12.70 18.09 -7.45
N GLU A 487 13.29 19.13 -6.88
CA GLU A 487 14.55 19.73 -7.36
C GLU A 487 15.29 20.43 -6.22
N ASP A 488 16.59 20.14 -6.06
CA ASP A 488 17.53 20.81 -5.14
C ASP A 488 17.00 20.89 -3.69
N GLY A 489 16.35 19.84 -3.21
CA GLY A 489 15.79 19.78 -1.87
C GLY A 489 14.37 20.33 -1.73
N TYR A 490 13.76 20.80 -2.81
CA TYR A 490 12.41 21.35 -2.80
C TYR A 490 11.40 20.43 -3.48
N LEU A 491 10.24 20.27 -2.83
CA LEU A 491 9.08 19.63 -3.43
C LEU A 491 8.44 20.60 -4.43
N LEU A 492 8.17 20.12 -5.67
CA LEU A 492 7.57 20.92 -6.73
C LEU A 492 6.13 20.54 -7.05
N GLN A 493 5.71 19.33 -6.66
CA GLN A 493 4.32 18.84 -6.74
C GLN A 493 3.94 18.23 -5.41
N ASP A 494 2.73 18.52 -4.95
CA ASP A 494 2.20 18.05 -3.68
C ASP A 494 0.72 17.65 -3.84
N TYR A 495 0.49 16.38 -4.18
CA TYR A 495 -0.83 15.85 -4.46
C TYR A 495 -1.61 15.59 -3.16
N SER A 496 -2.92 15.83 -3.19
CA SER A 496 -3.85 15.38 -2.17
C SER A 496 -4.40 13.99 -2.47
N LEU A 497 -4.84 13.25 -1.44
CA LEU A 497 -5.50 11.95 -1.62
C LEU A 497 -6.77 12.07 -2.46
N ALA A 498 -7.50 13.17 -2.32
CA ALA A 498 -8.71 13.45 -3.10
C ALA A 498 -8.42 13.54 -4.61
N GLU A 499 -7.30 14.17 -5.02
CA GLU A 499 -6.87 14.24 -6.42
C GLU A 499 -6.48 12.87 -6.96
N ILE A 500 -5.71 12.09 -6.19
CA ILE A 500 -5.31 10.73 -6.55
C ILE A 500 -6.53 9.83 -6.74
N ARG A 501 -7.50 9.88 -5.81
CA ARG A 501 -8.75 9.14 -5.90
C ARG A 501 -9.58 9.52 -7.14
N ARG A 502 -9.67 10.81 -7.46
CA ARG A 502 -10.37 11.26 -8.67
C ARG A 502 -9.74 10.69 -9.93
N LEU A 503 -8.40 10.69 -10.02
CA LEU A 503 -7.70 10.07 -11.15
C LEU A 503 -7.94 8.56 -11.20
N ALA A 504 -7.85 7.87 -10.07
CA ALA A 504 -8.07 6.43 -9.98
C ALA A 504 -9.49 6.02 -10.41
N MET A 505 -10.51 6.77 -9.99
CA MET A 505 -11.91 6.46 -10.28
C MET A 505 -12.33 6.84 -11.70
N ALA A 506 -11.58 7.72 -12.38
CA ALA A 506 -11.88 8.14 -13.75
C ALA A 506 -11.38 7.15 -14.81
N GLN A 507 -10.67 6.09 -14.44
CA GLN A 507 -10.06 5.07 -15.31
C GLN A 507 -10.70 3.69 -15.09
#